data_e9a356fa1368a0b8641f11a34017abd3
#
_entry.id   e9a356fa1368a0b8641f11a34017abd3
#
_cell.length_a   1.000
_cell.length_b   1.000
_cell.length_c   1.000
_cell.angle_alpha   90.00
_cell.angle_beta   90.00
_cell.angle_gamma   90.00
#
_symmetry.space_group_name_H-M   'P 1'
#
loop_
_entity.id
_entity.type
_entity.pdbx_description
1 polymer ?
#
loop_
_entity_poly.entity_id
_entity_poly.type
_entity_poly.pdbx_seq_one_letter_code
_entity_poly.pdbx_strand_id
1 'polypeptide(L)'
;SRGLGDVYKRQDEVYKIELLMKQAKISTEMRRTVPAALAEAARECGPAAAIELPDGSIETGKTSNLLGASAALLLNAVKALGNIPHGTHLISPTAIEPIQKLKVDYLGSKNPRLHTDEVLIALSMCAATDKNAQIALEQLPKLKHCQVHTSVMLSEVDIKTFKKLGVGLTSEPVYEHNRLYH
;
A
#
# COMPACT_ATOMS: atom_id res chain seq x y z
N SER A 1 -27.31 -12.07 36.64
CA SER A 1 -26.87 -11.02 35.70
C SER A 1 -25.67 -11.38 34.80
N ARG A 2 -24.99 -12.50 35.01
CA ARG A 2 -23.93 -12.97 34.11
C ARG A 2 -24.45 -13.33 32.72
N GLY A 3 -25.69 -13.85 32.60
CA GLY A 3 -26.28 -14.25 31.33
C GLY A 3 -26.58 -13.09 30.37
N LEU A 4 -26.94 -11.90 30.89
CA LEU A 4 -27.28 -10.76 30.06
C LEU A 4 -26.04 -10.12 29.40
N GLY A 5 -24.94 -9.98 30.14
CA GLY A 5 -23.69 -9.47 29.62
C GLY A 5 -23.08 -10.38 28.55
N ASP A 6 -23.18 -11.70 28.73
CA ASP A 6 -22.69 -12.68 27.75
C ASP A 6 -23.54 -12.68 26.46
N VAL A 7 -24.86 -12.46 26.55
CA VAL A 7 -25.74 -12.34 25.37
C VAL A 7 -25.42 -11.10 24.56
N TYR A 8 -25.23 -9.95 25.20
CA TYR A 8 -24.84 -8.71 24.49
C TYR A 8 -23.47 -8.82 23.85
N LYS A 9 -22.52 -9.44 24.54
CA LYS A 9 -21.17 -9.66 24.02
C LYS A 9 -21.19 -10.57 22.78
N ARG A 10 -21.99 -11.63 22.79
CA ARG A 10 -22.18 -12.52 21.64
C ARG A 10 -22.84 -11.82 20.48
N GLN A 11 -23.84 -10.96 20.71
CA GLN A 11 -24.47 -10.17 19.66
C GLN A 11 -23.50 -9.19 19.00
N ASP A 12 -22.63 -8.55 19.78
CA ASP A 12 -21.59 -7.68 19.26
C ASP A 12 -20.56 -8.43 18.42
N GLU A 13 -20.16 -9.62 18.86
CA GLU A 13 -19.24 -10.47 18.13
C GLU A 13 -19.84 -10.97 16.81
N VAL A 14 -21.12 -11.40 16.82
CA VAL A 14 -21.84 -11.80 15.61
C VAL A 14 -21.97 -10.64 14.64
N TYR A 15 -22.31 -9.45 15.12
CA TYR A 15 -22.40 -8.25 14.29
C TYR A 15 -21.05 -7.90 13.62
N LYS A 16 -19.96 -7.97 14.36
CA LYS A 16 -18.61 -7.75 13.82
C LYS A 16 -18.24 -8.78 12.76
N ILE A 17 -18.54 -10.05 13.00
CA ILE A 17 -18.29 -11.14 12.04
C ILE A 17 -19.12 -10.92 10.77
N GLU A 18 -20.40 -10.60 10.89
CA GLU A 18 -21.26 -10.30 9.75
C GLU A 18 -20.77 -9.11 8.94
N LEU A 19 -20.31 -8.04 9.62
CA LEU A 19 -19.74 -6.87 8.98
C LEU A 19 -18.46 -7.21 8.20
N LEU A 20 -17.58 -8.01 8.80
CA LEU A 20 -16.35 -8.49 8.15
C LEU A 20 -16.65 -9.37 6.94
N MET A 21 -17.62 -10.29 7.07
CA MET A 21 -18.05 -11.14 5.96
C MET A 21 -18.65 -10.32 4.83
N LYS A 22 -19.47 -9.32 5.14
CA LYS A 22 -20.07 -8.42 4.17
C LYS A 22 -18.99 -7.58 3.46
N GLN A 23 -18.01 -7.08 4.19
CA GLN A 23 -16.88 -6.36 3.62
C GLN A 23 -16.02 -7.26 2.73
N ALA A 24 -15.74 -8.49 3.16
CA ALA A 24 -15.00 -9.48 2.38
C ALA A 24 -15.76 -9.82 1.08
N LYS A 25 -17.07 -10.02 1.14
CA LYS A 25 -17.91 -10.29 -0.03
C LYS A 25 -17.91 -9.11 -1.00
N ILE A 26 -18.04 -7.89 -0.52
CA ILE A 26 -17.97 -6.67 -1.33
C ILE A 26 -16.58 -6.56 -1.97
N SER A 27 -15.52 -6.85 -1.23
CA SER A 27 -14.14 -6.80 -1.74
C SER A 27 -13.91 -7.81 -2.86
N THR A 28 -14.38 -9.05 -2.71
CA THR A 28 -14.17 -10.11 -3.70
C THR A 28 -15.06 -9.98 -4.94
N GLU A 29 -16.30 -9.52 -4.78
CA GLU A 29 -17.26 -9.47 -5.88
C GLU A 29 -17.28 -8.14 -6.62
N MET A 30 -16.99 -7.01 -5.95
CA MET A 30 -17.20 -5.66 -6.48
C MET A 30 -15.90 -4.85 -6.68
N ARG A 31 -14.81 -5.20 -5.99
CA ARG A 31 -13.56 -4.45 -6.10
C ARG A 31 -12.66 -5.04 -7.16
N ARG A 32 -12.47 -4.29 -8.25
CA ARG A 32 -11.58 -4.66 -9.34
C ARG A 32 -10.10 -4.75 -8.91
N THR A 33 -9.74 -4.09 -7.83
CA THR A 33 -8.38 -4.13 -7.27
C THR A 33 -7.99 -5.48 -6.70
N VAL A 34 -8.96 -6.29 -6.23
CA VAL A 34 -8.68 -7.63 -5.67
C VAL A 34 -8.08 -8.56 -6.71
N PRO A 35 -8.75 -8.84 -7.85
CA PRO A 35 -8.15 -9.72 -8.86
C PRO A 35 -6.86 -9.13 -9.46
N ALA A 36 -6.76 -7.81 -9.58
CA ALA A 36 -5.56 -7.16 -10.11
C ALA A 36 -4.34 -7.35 -9.19
N ALA A 37 -4.51 -7.17 -7.88
CA ALA A 37 -3.43 -7.38 -6.91
C ALA A 37 -3.00 -8.85 -6.85
N LEU A 38 -3.95 -9.77 -6.85
CA LEU A 38 -3.65 -11.21 -6.80
C LEU A 38 -2.98 -11.71 -8.08
N ALA A 39 -3.40 -11.21 -9.25
CA ALA A 39 -2.77 -11.55 -10.52
C ALA A 39 -1.32 -11.05 -10.59
N GLU A 40 -1.07 -9.82 -10.11
CA GLU A 40 0.28 -9.25 -10.04
C GLU A 40 1.16 -10.04 -9.07
N ALA A 41 0.65 -10.41 -7.90
CA ALA A 41 1.37 -11.22 -6.93
C ALA A 41 1.73 -12.60 -7.50
N ALA A 42 0.83 -13.24 -8.23
CA ALA A 42 1.07 -14.53 -8.87
C ALA A 42 2.13 -14.43 -9.98
N ARG A 43 2.06 -13.39 -10.80
CA ARG A 43 3.01 -13.16 -11.90
C ARG A 43 4.42 -12.88 -11.39
N GLU A 44 4.55 -12.09 -10.34
CA GLU A 44 5.83 -11.66 -9.78
C GLU A 44 6.36 -12.59 -8.69
N CYS A 45 5.58 -13.59 -8.28
CA CYS A 45 5.89 -14.53 -7.19
C CYS A 45 6.26 -13.81 -5.87
N GLY A 46 5.58 -12.73 -5.55
CA GLY A 46 5.83 -11.95 -4.35
C GLY A 46 4.69 -10.98 -4.03
N PRO A 47 4.81 -10.23 -2.93
CA PRO A 47 3.79 -9.27 -2.54
C PRO A 47 3.51 -8.23 -3.62
N ALA A 48 2.24 -7.93 -3.82
CA ALA A 48 1.76 -6.93 -4.76
C ALA A 48 0.53 -6.21 -4.22
N ALA A 49 0.24 -5.07 -4.83
CA ALA A 49 -0.91 -4.27 -4.50
C ALA A 49 -1.49 -3.64 -5.77
N ALA A 50 -2.76 -3.27 -5.73
CA ALA A 50 -3.44 -2.60 -6.83
C ALA A 50 -4.29 -1.46 -6.31
N ILE A 51 -4.42 -0.41 -7.10
CA ILE A 51 -5.29 0.75 -6.83
C ILE A 51 -6.17 1.03 -8.03
N GLU A 52 -7.43 1.36 -7.78
CA GLU A 52 -8.33 1.90 -8.78
C GLU A 52 -8.30 3.43 -8.70
N LEU A 53 -7.88 4.07 -9.78
CA LEU A 53 -7.79 5.51 -9.89
C LEU A 53 -9.15 6.14 -10.21
N PRO A 54 -9.32 7.47 -10.05
CA PRO A 54 -10.62 8.13 -10.28
C PRO A 54 -11.22 7.93 -11.67
N ASP A 55 -10.41 7.72 -12.70
CA ASP A 55 -10.85 7.43 -14.05
C ASP A 55 -11.24 5.95 -14.29
N GLY A 56 -11.14 5.10 -13.27
CA GLY A 56 -11.42 3.68 -13.34
C GLY A 56 -10.24 2.83 -13.79
N SER A 57 -9.09 3.42 -14.12
CA SER A 57 -7.89 2.66 -14.45
C SER A 57 -7.30 2.00 -13.21
N ILE A 58 -6.62 0.87 -13.43
CA ILE A 58 -5.96 0.11 -12.37
C ILE A 58 -4.45 0.23 -12.52
N GLU A 59 -3.80 0.65 -11.45
CA GLU A 59 -2.34 0.59 -11.32
C GLU A 59 -1.94 -0.48 -10.32
N THR A 60 -0.79 -1.09 -10.54
CA THR A 60 -0.24 -2.11 -9.63
C THR A 60 1.14 -1.71 -9.12
N GLY A 61 1.51 -2.29 -8.00
CA GLY A 61 2.84 -2.18 -7.44
C GLY A 61 3.30 -3.54 -6.93
N LYS A 62 4.59 -3.81 -7.06
CA LYS A 62 5.21 -5.05 -6.60
C LYS A 62 6.41 -4.76 -5.71
N THR A 63 6.72 -5.68 -4.83
CA THR A 63 7.92 -5.61 -4.00
C THR A 63 9.18 -5.73 -4.86
N SER A 64 10.15 -4.89 -4.59
CA SER A 64 11.48 -4.92 -5.21
C SER A 64 12.58 -4.86 -4.13
N ASN A 65 13.82 -4.82 -4.53
CA ASN A 65 14.94 -4.63 -3.58
C ASN A 65 14.94 -3.24 -2.93
N LEU A 66 14.29 -2.26 -3.54
CA LEU A 66 14.28 -0.87 -3.07
C LEU A 66 13.02 -0.54 -2.28
N LEU A 67 11.85 -1.03 -2.73
CA LEU A 67 10.54 -0.61 -2.24
C LEU A 67 9.65 -1.79 -1.90
N GLY A 68 8.86 -1.65 -0.85
CA GLY A 68 7.71 -2.53 -0.63
C GLY A 68 6.62 -2.31 -1.69
N ALA A 69 5.73 -3.28 -1.85
CA ALA A 69 4.67 -3.24 -2.87
C ALA A 69 3.78 -2.00 -2.75
N SER A 70 3.42 -1.61 -1.53
CA SER A 70 2.58 -0.43 -1.29
C SER A 70 3.28 0.89 -1.65
N ALA A 71 4.57 1.00 -1.35
CA ALA A 71 5.37 2.16 -1.74
C ALA A 71 5.51 2.26 -3.27
N ALA A 72 5.79 1.14 -3.92
CA ALA A 72 5.84 1.07 -5.38
C ALA A 72 4.48 1.44 -6.00
N LEU A 73 3.38 0.96 -5.43
CA LEU A 73 2.03 1.30 -5.87
C LEU A 73 1.76 2.80 -5.81
N LEU A 74 2.12 3.47 -4.71
CA LEU A 74 1.93 4.92 -4.57
C LEU A 74 2.68 5.69 -5.64
N LEU A 75 3.94 5.33 -5.92
CA LEU A 75 4.72 5.98 -6.97
C LEU A 75 4.10 5.75 -8.35
N ASN A 76 3.64 4.54 -8.65
CA ASN A 76 2.99 4.24 -9.92
C ASN A 76 1.66 4.98 -10.07
N ALA A 77 0.88 5.09 -9.00
CA ALA A 77 -0.38 5.81 -8.99
C ALA A 77 -0.20 7.31 -9.28
N VAL A 78 0.74 7.97 -8.59
CA VAL A 78 0.98 9.40 -8.79
C VAL A 78 1.63 9.69 -10.14
N LYS A 79 2.44 8.79 -10.68
CA LYS A 79 2.92 8.89 -12.07
C LYS A 79 1.76 8.85 -13.07
N ALA A 80 0.87 7.89 -12.92
CA ALA A 80 -0.30 7.76 -13.79
C ALA A 80 -1.19 9.01 -13.73
N LEU A 81 -1.50 9.49 -12.53
CA LEU A 81 -2.30 10.71 -12.33
C LEU A 81 -1.64 11.97 -12.89
N GLY A 82 -0.33 12.05 -12.83
CA GLY A 82 0.45 13.18 -13.34
C GLY A 82 0.83 13.07 -14.83
N ASN A 83 0.37 12.04 -15.53
CA ASN A 83 0.75 11.74 -16.92
C ASN A 83 2.27 11.64 -17.10
N ILE A 84 2.95 11.10 -16.11
CA ILE A 84 4.40 10.85 -16.13
C ILE A 84 4.64 9.43 -16.67
N PRO A 85 5.55 9.23 -17.62
CA PRO A 85 5.83 7.90 -18.14
C PRO A 85 6.19 6.91 -17.04
N HIS A 86 5.68 5.69 -17.14
CA HIS A 86 5.86 4.65 -16.12
C HIS A 86 7.34 4.35 -15.82
N GLY A 87 8.20 4.41 -16.83
CA GLY A 87 9.65 4.18 -16.69
C GLY A 87 10.43 5.33 -16.05
N THR A 88 9.78 6.46 -15.76
CA THR A 88 10.44 7.61 -15.12
C THR A 88 10.71 7.31 -13.65
N HIS A 89 11.96 7.48 -13.23
CA HIS A 89 12.34 7.39 -11.82
C HIS A 89 12.03 8.71 -11.11
N LEU A 90 11.02 8.72 -10.25
CA LEU A 90 10.70 9.90 -9.43
C LEU A 90 11.73 10.10 -8.31
N ILE A 91 12.27 8.99 -7.82
CA ILE A 91 13.30 8.95 -6.79
C ILE A 91 14.44 8.09 -7.34
N SER A 92 15.63 8.65 -7.47
CA SER A 92 16.76 7.89 -7.96
C SER A 92 17.19 6.80 -6.96
N PRO A 93 17.73 5.67 -7.43
CA PRO A 93 18.31 4.66 -6.55
C PRO A 93 19.37 5.24 -5.60
N THR A 94 20.14 6.22 -6.05
CA THR A 94 21.15 6.91 -5.23
C THR A 94 20.54 7.72 -4.08
N ALA A 95 19.28 8.13 -4.19
CA ALA A 95 18.55 8.78 -3.09
C ALA A 95 17.93 7.75 -2.13
N ILE A 96 17.61 6.55 -2.62
CA ILE A 96 17.01 5.47 -1.82
C ILE A 96 18.07 4.76 -0.96
N GLU A 97 19.22 4.48 -1.51
CA GLU A 97 20.32 3.75 -0.84
C GLU A 97 20.70 4.32 0.53
N PRO A 98 20.89 5.66 0.70
CA PRO A 98 21.18 6.22 2.02
C PRO A 98 20.08 5.98 3.05
N ILE A 99 18.83 5.96 2.62
CA ILE A 99 17.70 5.66 3.51
C ILE A 99 17.75 4.20 3.95
N GLN A 100 18.04 3.28 3.04
CA GLN A 100 18.22 1.86 3.36
C GLN A 100 19.38 1.66 4.34
N LYS A 101 20.48 2.36 4.13
CA LYS A 101 21.64 2.32 5.04
C LYS A 101 21.26 2.82 6.44
N LEU A 102 20.55 3.93 6.52
CA LEU A 102 20.03 4.44 7.79
C LEU A 102 19.18 3.39 8.52
N LYS A 103 18.26 2.78 7.81
CA LYS A 103 17.33 1.78 8.39
C LYS A 103 18.08 0.56 8.92
N VAL A 104 18.98 0.01 8.12
CA VAL A 104 19.65 -1.26 8.42
C VAL A 104 20.86 -1.06 9.30
N ASP A 105 21.80 -0.19 8.90
CA ASP A 105 23.09 -0.07 9.57
C ASP A 105 23.04 0.74 10.87
N TYR A 106 22.19 1.78 10.90
CA TYR A 106 22.13 2.67 12.07
C TYR A 106 20.96 2.37 12.99
N LEU A 107 19.79 1.97 12.44
CA LEU A 107 18.58 1.75 13.22
C LEU A 107 18.26 0.26 13.46
N GLY A 108 19.03 -0.65 12.87
CA GLY A 108 18.90 -2.08 13.11
C GLY A 108 17.67 -2.74 12.48
N SER A 109 17.05 -2.11 11.49
CA SER A 109 15.94 -2.71 10.75
C SER A 109 16.43 -3.92 9.95
N LYS A 110 15.65 -4.98 9.93
CA LYS A 110 15.91 -6.15 9.07
C LYS A 110 15.38 -5.97 7.66
N ASN A 111 14.50 -5.00 7.44
CA ASN A 111 13.88 -4.71 6.15
C ASN A 111 14.50 -3.46 5.53
N PRO A 112 15.30 -3.60 4.45
CA PRO A 112 15.88 -2.45 3.77
C PRO A 112 14.89 -1.69 2.89
N ARG A 113 13.77 -2.31 2.51
CA ARG A 113 12.79 -1.69 1.59
C ARG A 113 12.12 -0.50 2.22
N LEU A 114 11.90 0.55 1.43
CA LEU A 114 11.18 1.73 1.90
C LEU A 114 9.69 1.42 2.02
N HIS A 115 9.12 1.83 3.16
CA HIS A 115 7.68 1.87 3.39
C HIS A 115 7.05 3.11 2.75
N THR A 116 5.73 3.18 2.80
CA THR A 116 4.97 4.27 2.17
C THR A 116 5.32 5.66 2.70
N ASP A 117 5.48 5.81 4.00
CA ASP A 117 5.86 7.09 4.61
C ASP A 117 7.28 7.53 4.20
N GLU A 118 8.21 6.58 4.18
CA GLU A 118 9.60 6.82 3.79
C GLU A 118 9.70 7.24 2.32
N VAL A 119 8.95 6.57 1.42
CA VAL A 119 8.95 6.91 0.00
C VAL A 119 8.32 8.28 -0.27
N LEU A 120 7.30 8.66 0.50
CA LEU A 120 6.67 9.99 0.37
C LEU A 120 7.58 11.11 0.86
N ILE A 121 8.33 10.87 1.93
CA ILE A 121 9.36 11.82 2.40
C ILE A 121 10.44 11.98 1.33
N ALA A 122 10.95 10.88 0.79
CA ALA A 122 11.95 10.92 -0.27
C ALA A 122 11.44 11.65 -1.52
N LEU A 123 10.20 11.39 -1.92
CA LEU A 123 9.54 12.08 -3.04
C LEU A 123 9.45 13.58 -2.79
N SER A 124 9.07 13.99 -1.58
CA SER A 124 8.96 15.39 -1.23
C SER A 124 10.32 16.10 -1.27
N MET A 125 11.38 15.43 -0.88
CA MET A 125 12.73 15.96 -0.99
C MET A 125 13.17 16.11 -2.46
N CYS A 126 12.88 15.11 -3.30
CA CYS A 126 13.18 15.18 -4.74
C CYS A 126 12.36 16.28 -5.44
N ALA A 127 11.14 16.54 -5.00
CA ALA A 127 10.27 17.57 -5.57
C ALA A 127 10.86 18.98 -5.46
N ALA A 128 11.80 19.21 -4.56
CA ALA A 128 12.47 20.50 -4.42
C ALA A 128 13.30 20.87 -5.66
N THR A 129 13.81 19.88 -6.39
CA THR A 129 14.71 20.08 -7.53
C THR A 129 14.30 19.38 -8.82
N ASP A 130 13.32 18.49 -8.76
CA ASP A 130 12.86 17.70 -9.90
C ASP A 130 11.40 17.99 -10.19
N LYS A 131 11.11 18.44 -11.41
CA LYS A 131 9.76 18.81 -11.82
C LYS A 131 8.80 17.64 -11.88
N ASN A 132 9.24 16.46 -12.32
CA ASN A 132 8.40 15.27 -12.34
C ASN A 132 8.03 14.81 -10.93
N ALA A 133 8.97 14.86 -10.01
CA ALA A 133 8.71 14.57 -8.60
C ALA A 133 7.70 15.57 -8.00
N GLN A 134 7.82 16.85 -8.36
CA GLN A 134 6.87 17.88 -7.93
C GLN A 134 5.45 17.60 -8.47
N ILE A 135 5.34 17.33 -9.77
CA ILE A 135 4.04 17.00 -10.39
C ILE A 135 3.44 15.76 -9.71
N ALA A 136 4.23 14.72 -9.49
CA ALA A 136 3.78 13.49 -8.84
C ALA A 136 3.29 13.76 -7.41
N LEU A 137 4.03 14.52 -6.63
CA LEU A 137 3.66 14.87 -5.25
C LEU A 137 2.33 15.60 -5.19
N GLU A 138 2.08 16.50 -6.13
CA GLU A 138 0.85 17.28 -6.24
C GLU A 138 -0.38 16.42 -6.56
N GLN A 139 -0.19 15.17 -7.03
CA GLN A 139 -1.29 14.25 -7.33
C GLN A 139 -1.85 13.55 -6.07
N LEU A 140 -1.15 13.55 -4.95
CA LEU A 140 -1.56 12.83 -3.75
C LEU A 140 -3.01 13.10 -3.30
N PRO A 141 -3.53 14.33 -3.32
CA PRO A 141 -4.93 14.59 -2.96
C PRO A 141 -5.96 13.85 -3.81
N LYS A 142 -5.62 13.48 -5.04
CA LYS A 142 -6.50 12.74 -5.96
C LYS A 142 -6.69 11.27 -5.56
N LEU A 143 -5.86 10.75 -4.65
CA LEU A 143 -5.99 9.39 -4.13
C LEU A 143 -7.14 9.23 -3.15
N LYS A 144 -7.67 10.32 -2.62
CA LYS A 144 -8.79 10.28 -1.68
C LYS A 144 -9.98 9.54 -2.31
N HIS A 145 -10.53 8.59 -1.55
CA HIS A 145 -11.62 7.70 -1.95
C HIS A 145 -11.25 6.62 -2.98
N CYS A 146 -10.01 6.54 -3.43
CA CYS A 146 -9.55 5.42 -4.24
C CYS A 146 -9.53 4.13 -3.41
N GLN A 147 -9.69 2.99 -4.08
CA GLN A 147 -9.67 1.68 -3.45
C GLN A 147 -8.33 0.99 -3.71
N VAL A 148 -7.74 0.45 -2.65
CA VAL A 148 -6.49 -0.33 -2.71
C VAL A 148 -6.73 -1.73 -2.16
N HIS A 149 -6.17 -2.73 -2.81
CA HIS A 149 -6.07 -4.09 -2.29
C HIS A 149 -4.63 -4.56 -2.30
N THR A 150 -4.23 -5.27 -1.25
CA THR A 150 -2.88 -5.82 -1.12
C THR A 150 -2.94 -7.34 -0.96
N SER A 151 -1.97 -8.03 -1.53
CA SER A 151 -1.89 -9.49 -1.48
C SER A 151 -1.39 -10.03 -0.13
N VAL A 152 -0.88 -9.18 0.72
CA VAL A 152 -0.40 -9.50 2.08
C VAL A 152 -0.88 -8.45 3.07
N MET A 153 -0.91 -8.82 4.34
CA MET A 153 -1.19 -7.86 5.41
C MET A 153 -0.08 -6.81 5.48
N LEU A 154 -0.48 -5.56 5.64
CA LEU A 154 0.45 -4.43 5.71
C LEU A 154 0.92 -4.16 7.13
N SER A 155 2.08 -3.51 7.25
CA SER A 155 2.54 -2.91 8.50
C SER A 155 1.61 -1.78 8.95
N GLU A 156 1.63 -1.46 10.23
CA GLU A 156 0.86 -0.33 10.77
C GLU A 156 1.21 1.00 10.09
N VAL A 157 2.47 1.18 9.73
CA VAL A 157 2.95 2.39 9.06
C VAL A 157 2.25 2.57 7.72
N ASP A 158 2.17 1.51 6.92
CA ASP A 158 1.52 1.56 5.61
C ASP A 158 0.01 1.75 5.74
N ILE A 159 -0.63 1.07 6.70
CA ILE A 159 -2.05 1.25 6.99
C ILE A 159 -2.35 2.71 7.35
N LYS A 160 -1.54 3.31 8.23
CA LYS A 160 -1.70 4.72 8.64
C LYS A 160 -1.53 5.68 7.48
N THR A 161 -0.56 5.43 6.61
CA THR A 161 -0.31 6.29 5.44
C THR A 161 -1.50 6.27 4.49
N PHE A 162 -2.02 5.09 4.14
CA PHE A 162 -3.21 4.98 3.29
C PHE A 162 -4.43 5.64 3.93
N LYS A 163 -4.61 5.47 5.24
CA LYS A 163 -5.70 6.12 5.97
C LYS A 163 -5.60 7.64 5.90
N LYS A 164 -4.41 8.20 6.08
CA LYS A 164 -4.18 9.66 6.00
C LYS A 164 -4.43 10.19 4.58
N LEU A 165 -4.14 9.39 3.56
CA LEU A 165 -4.43 9.73 2.17
C LEU A 165 -5.92 9.59 1.81
N GLY A 166 -6.73 9.03 2.70
CA GLY A 166 -8.17 8.83 2.46
C GLY A 166 -8.49 7.65 1.56
N VAL A 167 -7.57 6.70 1.45
CA VAL A 167 -7.70 5.49 0.61
C VAL A 167 -8.49 4.41 1.36
N GLY A 168 -9.42 3.75 0.66
CA GLY A 168 -10.08 2.55 1.15
C GLY A 168 -9.18 1.33 0.95
N LEU A 169 -8.70 0.74 2.05
CA LEU A 169 -7.73 -0.34 2.03
C LEU A 169 -8.37 -1.68 2.39
N THR A 170 -8.09 -2.69 1.59
CA THR A 170 -8.32 -4.10 1.93
C THR A 170 -7.06 -4.91 1.70
N SER A 171 -6.93 -6.04 2.39
CA SER A 171 -5.78 -6.93 2.23
C SER A 171 -6.19 -8.38 2.37
N GLU A 172 -5.41 -9.27 1.74
CA GLU A 172 -5.50 -10.69 2.06
C GLU A 172 -4.99 -10.93 3.48
N PRO A 173 -5.58 -11.89 4.22
CA PRO A 173 -5.15 -12.22 5.57
C PRO A 173 -3.90 -13.13 5.57
N VAL A 174 -2.88 -12.73 4.84
CA VAL A 174 -1.65 -13.49 4.65
C VAL A 174 -0.47 -12.61 5.05
N TYR A 175 0.36 -13.11 5.95
CA TYR A 175 1.60 -12.43 6.30
C TYR A 175 2.66 -12.69 5.24
N GLU A 176 3.49 -11.69 4.94
CA GLU A 176 4.65 -11.86 4.12
C GLU A 176 5.61 -12.86 4.80
N HIS A 177 6.04 -13.88 4.06
CA HIS A 177 6.94 -14.89 4.61
C HIS A 177 8.30 -14.28 4.97
N ASN A 178 8.80 -14.61 6.16
CA ASN A 178 10.10 -14.16 6.68
C ASN A 178 11.31 -14.56 5.82
N ARG A 179 11.12 -15.35 4.78
CA ARG A 179 12.19 -15.75 3.85
C ARG A 179 12.89 -14.59 3.14
N LEU A 180 12.23 -13.44 3.09
CA LEU A 180 12.81 -12.22 2.49
C LEU A 180 13.63 -11.39 3.49
N TYR A 181 13.65 -11.79 4.75
CA TYR A 181 14.32 -11.07 5.84
C TYR A 181 15.49 -11.86 6.45
N HIS A 182 15.82 -12.96 5.86
CA HIS A 182 16.97 -13.79 6.28
C HIS A 182 18.17 -13.63 5.36
#